data_c8e2e218823dc75fe114715c2e33b569
#
_entry.id   c8e2e218823dc75fe114715c2e33b569
#
_cell.length_a   1.000
_cell.length_b   1.000
_cell.length_c   1.000
_cell.angle_alpha   90.00
_cell.angle_beta   90.00
_cell.angle_gamma   90.00
#
_symmetry.space_group_name_H-M   'P 1'
#
loop_
_entity.id
_entity.type
_entity.pdbx_description
1 polymer ?
#
loop_
_entity_poly.entity_id
_entity_poly.type
_entity_poly.pdbx_seq_one_letter_code
_entity_poly.pdbx_strand_id
1 'polypeptide(L)'
;MQPEFLLSLAEELKGFNLCIETSGYANPEIFTSVIEKLDFIIMDIKLANTETHKKYTGVGNEIILANFDILKNSGKPYLIRTPLIPNITDTKENLSAIKSLIGESNWEQLPYNTMAGAKYKMLGLEYSL
;
A
#
# COMPACT_ATOMS: atom_id res chain seq x y z
N MET A 1 -7.00 7.29 7.49
CA MET A 1 -5.73 7.55 8.24
C MET A 1 -6.01 8.59 9.31
N GLN A 2 -5.40 8.48 10.47
CA GLN A 2 -5.45 9.49 11.54
C GLN A 2 -4.07 10.17 11.63
N PRO A 3 -3.81 11.18 10.81
CA PRO A 3 -2.46 11.72 10.64
C PRO A 3 -1.88 12.32 11.91
N GLU A 4 -2.66 13.08 12.66
CA GLU A 4 -2.20 13.69 13.91
C GLU A 4 -1.74 12.65 14.93
N PHE A 5 -2.53 11.58 15.11
CA PHE A 5 -2.16 10.48 15.99
C PHE A 5 -0.88 9.80 15.53
N LEU A 6 -0.77 9.51 14.24
CA LEU A 6 0.41 8.82 13.69
C LEU A 6 1.68 9.65 13.83
N LEU A 7 1.60 10.95 13.56
CA LEU A 7 2.73 11.88 13.71
C LEU A 7 3.15 12.03 15.18
N SER A 8 2.19 12.13 16.09
CA SER A 8 2.47 12.17 17.54
C SER A 8 3.10 10.86 18.02
N LEU A 9 2.58 9.71 17.59
CA LEU A 9 3.11 8.41 17.95
C LEU A 9 4.55 8.23 17.45
N ALA A 10 4.85 8.64 16.21
CA ALA A 10 6.20 8.58 15.66
C ALA A 10 7.20 9.45 16.44
N GLU A 11 6.75 10.60 16.95
CA GLU A 11 7.59 11.47 17.79
C GLU A 11 7.87 10.84 19.16
N GLU A 12 6.85 10.25 19.80
CA GLU A 12 7.02 9.54 21.09
C GLU A 12 7.91 8.30 21.00
N LEU A 13 7.89 7.64 19.83
CA LEU A 13 8.72 6.47 19.57
C LEU A 13 10.10 6.83 18.98
N LYS A 14 10.49 8.09 19.02
CA LYS A 14 11.80 8.55 18.56
C LYS A 14 12.93 7.80 19.27
N GLY A 15 13.81 7.18 18.47
CA GLY A 15 14.90 6.33 18.97
C GLY A 15 14.68 4.84 18.73
N PHE A 16 13.50 4.44 18.27
CA PHE A 16 13.24 3.12 17.72
C PHE A 16 13.34 3.14 16.19
N ASN A 17 13.56 1.97 15.59
CA ASN A 17 13.44 1.81 14.14
C ASN A 17 11.97 1.67 13.80
N LEU A 18 11.44 2.65 13.08
CA LEU A 18 10.01 2.77 12.79
C LEU A 18 9.70 2.35 11.34
N CYS A 19 8.80 1.39 11.20
CA CYS A 19 8.30 0.92 9.93
C CYS A 19 6.78 1.11 9.84
N ILE A 20 6.27 1.46 8.65
CA ILE A 20 4.83 1.49 8.36
C ILE A 20 4.48 0.58 7.20
N GLU A 21 3.34 -0.11 7.30
CA GLU A 21 2.63 -0.69 6.15
C GLU A 21 1.47 0.22 5.76
N THR A 22 1.38 0.60 4.49
CA THR A 22 0.38 1.55 4.00
C THR A 22 -0.08 1.24 2.58
N SER A 23 -1.34 1.56 2.29
CA SER A 23 -1.82 1.60 0.90
C SER A 23 -1.37 2.86 0.15
N GLY A 24 -0.76 3.82 0.83
CA GLY A 24 -0.42 5.11 0.23
C GLY A 24 -1.62 6.02 -0.09
N TYR A 25 -2.85 5.64 0.28
CA TYR A 25 -4.04 6.46 0.02
C TYR A 25 -4.18 7.56 1.09
N ALA A 26 -3.47 8.66 0.87
CA ALA A 26 -3.43 9.81 1.77
C ALA A 26 -3.17 11.11 0.98
N ASN A 27 -3.53 12.25 1.56
CA ASN A 27 -3.10 13.54 1.01
C ASN A 27 -1.57 13.56 0.91
N PRO A 28 -0.98 14.01 -0.24
CA PRO A 28 0.46 13.99 -0.47
C PRO A 28 1.31 14.72 0.57
N GLU A 29 0.84 15.85 1.09
CA GLU A 29 1.55 16.60 2.13
C GLU A 29 1.62 15.82 3.45
N ILE A 30 0.48 15.18 3.82
CA ILE A 30 0.41 14.31 5.00
C ILE A 30 1.30 13.08 4.81
N PHE A 31 1.26 12.46 3.63
CA PHE A 31 2.09 11.32 3.31
C PHE A 31 3.57 11.66 3.45
N THR A 32 4.00 12.78 2.89
CA THR A 32 5.37 13.29 3.01
C THR A 32 5.78 13.48 4.46
N SER A 33 4.97 14.19 5.25
CA SER A 33 5.25 14.45 6.67
C SER A 33 5.38 13.17 7.50
N VAL A 34 4.61 12.12 7.16
CA VAL A 34 4.67 10.82 7.82
C VAL A 34 5.94 10.07 7.46
N ILE A 35 6.26 9.93 6.16
CA ILE A 35 7.44 9.16 5.75
C ILE A 35 8.76 9.79 6.22
N GLU A 36 8.80 11.10 6.39
CA GLU A 36 9.99 11.79 6.94
C GLU A 36 10.35 11.30 8.35
N LYS A 37 9.36 10.91 9.16
CA LYS A 37 9.55 10.43 10.54
C LYS A 37 9.82 8.93 10.65
N LEU A 38 9.78 8.19 9.56
CA LEU A 38 9.92 6.75 9.54
C LEU A 38 11.25 6.31 8.93
N ASP A 39 11.70 5.11 9.31
CA ASP A 39 12.95 4.54 8.83
C ASP A 39 12.74 3.60 7.65
N PHE A 40 11.57 2.95 7.55
CA PHE A 40 11.24 2.03 6.48
C PHE A 40 9.76 2.11 6.12
N ILE A 41 9.45 2.07 4.82
CA ILE A 41 8.07 2.14 4.34
C ILE A 41 7.75 0.89 3.50
N ILE A 42 6.69 0.19 3.87
CA ILE A 42 6.11 -0.89 3.05
C ILE A 42 4.83 -0.34 2.43
N MET A 43 4.80 -0.25 1.11
CA MET A 43 3.68 0.34 0.40
C MET A 43 3.02 -0.67 -0.54
N ASP A 44 1.70 -0.82 -0.41
CA ASP A 44 0.92 -1.70 -1.26
C ASP A 44 0.54 -1.03 -2.59
N ILE A 45 0.95 -1.63 -3.71
CA ILE A 45 0.40 -1.34 -5.04
C ILE A 45 -0.30 -2.60 -5.53
N LYS A 46 -1.64 -2.60 -5.45
CA LYS A 46 -2.45 -3.79 -5.72
C LYS A 46 -2.84 -3.91 -7.18
N LEU A 47 -3.18 -2.79 -7.80
CA LEU A 47 -3.66 -2.71 -9.18
C LEU A 47 -3.04 -1.47 -9.84
N ALA A 48 -2.46 -1.65 -11.04
CA ALA A 48 -1.89 -0.54 -11.80
C ALA A 48 -2.95 0.28 -12.53
N ASN A 49 -4.03 -0.37 -12.99
CA ASN A 49 -5.12 0.28 -13.72
C ASN A 49 -6.13 0.91 -12.76
N THR A 50 -6.43 2.21 -12.95
CA THR A 50 -7.30 2.98 -12.05
C THR A 50 -8.74 2.51 -12.05
N GLU A 51 -9.30 2.13 -13.21
CA GLU A 51 -10.69 1.67 -13.32
C GLU A 51 -10.86 0.33 -12.61
N THR A 52 -9.90 -0.57 -12.78
CA THR A 52 -9.88 -1.85 -12.07
C THR A 52 -9.71 -1.64 -10.57
N HIS A 53 -8.84 -0.71 -10.16
CA HIS A 53 -8.66 -0.35 -8.75
C HIS A 53 -9.95 0.18 -8.15
N LYS A 54 -10.63 1.11 -8.84
CA LYS A 54 -11.90 1.68 -8.42
C LYS A 54 -13.01 0.62 -8.31
N LYS A 55 -13.03 -0.33 -9.24
CA LYS A 55 -14.00 -1.45 -9.20
C LYS A 55 -13.90 -2.26 -7.92
N TYR A 56 -12.69 -2.56 -7.44
CA TYR A 56 -12.48 -3.45 -6.30
C TYR A 56 -12.28 -2.74 -4.95
N THR A 57 -11.96 -1.45 -4.95
CA THR A 57 -11.68 -0.69 -3.72
C THR A 57 -12.65 0.49 -3.51
N GLY A 58 -13.44 0.83 -4.51
CA GLY A 58 -14.35 1.98 -4.48
C GLY A 58 -13.71 3.32 -4.87
N VAL A 59 -12.36 3.37 -5.00
CA VAL A 59 -11.60 4.60 -5.32
C VAL A 59 -10.56 4.34 -6.39
N GLY A 60 -10.16 5.38 -7.12
CA GLY A 60 -9.03 5.33 -8.05
C GLY A 60 -7.69 5.21 -7.31
N ASN A 61 -6.62 4.93 -8.06
CA ASN A 61 -5.27 4.78 -7.50
C ASN A 61 -4.35 5.97 -7.79
N GLU A 62 -4.86 7.06 -8.37
CA GLU A 62 -4.05 8.20 -8.80
C GLU A 62 -3.25 8.80 -7.64
N ILE A 63 -3.90 8.96 -6.48
CA ILE A 63 -3.23 9.50 -5.29
C ILE A 63 -2.19 8.51 -4.72
N ILE A 64 -2.44 7.21 -4.86
CA ILE A 64 -1.49 6.17 -4.46
C ILE A 64 -0.24 6.25 -5.33
N LEU A 65 -0.41 6.37 -6.65
CA LEU A 65 0.70 6.48 -7.60
C LEU A 65 1.50 7.77 -7.42
N ALA A 66 0.81 8.89 -7.16
CA ALA A 66 1.47 10.15 -6.82
C ALA A 66 2.31 10.04 -5.53
N ASN A 67 1.78 9.38 -4.51
CA ASN A 67 2.50 9.14 -3.26
C ASN A 67 3.65 8.12 -3.43
N PHE A 68 3.51 7.17 -4.36
CA PHE A 68 4.63 6.30 -4.72
C PHE A 68 5.77 7.09 -5.37
N ASP A 69 5.47 8.04 -6.25
CA ASP A 69 6.50 8.90 -6.85
C ASP A 69 7.20 9.77 -5.78
N ILE A 70 6.46 10.28 -4.79
CA ILE A 70 7.04 10.98 -3.64
C ILE A 70 7.97 10.04 -2.86
N LEU A 71 7.52 8.83 -2.54
CA LEU A 71 8.32 7.84 -1.82
C LEU A 71 9.60 7.48 -2.55
N LYS A 72 9.50 7.21 -3.85
CA LYS A 72 10.64 6.88 -4.73
C LYS A 72 11.72 7.97 -4.74
N ASN A 73 11.32 9.23 -4.66
CA ASN A 73 12.23 10.38 -4.67
C ASN A 73 12.64 10.85 -3.26
N SER A 74 12.10 10.27 -2.20
CA SER A 74 12.37 10.69 -0.82
C SER A 74 13.74 10.28 -0.29
N GLY A 75 14.41 9.31 -0.92
CA GLY A 75 15.65 8.70 -0.41
C GLY A 75 15.41 7.72 0.76
N LYS A 76 14.19 7.53 1.20
CA LYS A 76 13.86 6.55 2.27
C LYS A 76 13.93 5.13 1.74
N PRO A 77 14.40 4.16 2.54
CA PRO A 77 14.30 2.76 2.18
C PRO A 77 12.83 2.30 2.19
N TYR A 78 12.44 1.54 1.17
CA TYR A 78 11.08 1.06 1.04
C TYR A 78 10.98 -0.29 0.32
N LEU A 79 9.82 -0.92 0.48
CA LEU A 79 9.42 -2.15 -0.19
C LEU A 79 8.02 -1.96 -0.79
N ILE A 80 7.85 -2.31 -2.05
CA ILE A 80 6.52 -2.39 -2.66
C ILE A 80 5.98 -3.81 -2.47
N ARG A 81 4.69 -3.91 -2.11
CA ARG A 81 3.99 -5.18 -1.97
C ARG A 81 2.77 -5.26 -2.88
N THR A 82 2.53 -6.46 -3.40
CA THR A 82 1.30 -6.77 -4.14
C THR A 82 0.73 -8.09 -3.64
N PRO A 83 -0.42 -8.09 -2.97
CA PRO A 83 -1.12 -9.32 -2.63
C PRO A 83 -1.69 -9.97 -3.89
N LEU A 84 -1.43 -11.27 -4.08
CA LEU A 84 -1.85 -12.03 -5.26
C LEU A 84 -3.26 -12.59 -5.07
N ILE A 85 -4.28 -11.76 -5.31
CA ILE A 85 -5.69 -12.19 -5.27
C ILE A 85 -6.04 -12.83 -6.61
N PRO A 86 -6.53 -14.10 -6.63
CA PRO A 86 -6.80 -14.84 -7.86
C PRO A 86 -7.72 -14.08 -8.83
N ASN A 87 -7.30 -13.99 -10.10
CA ASN A 87 -8.00 -13.32 -11.20
C ASN A 87 -8.25 -11.80 -11.00
N ILE A 88 -7.66 -11.19 -9.98
CA ILE A 88 -7.79 -9.76 -9.70
C ILE A 88 -6.43 -9.08 -9.78
N THR A 89 -5.55 -9.37 -8.83
CA THR A 89 -4.24 -8.73 -8.75
C THR A 89 -3.12 -9.59 -9.33
N ASP A 90 -3.31 -10.92 -9.43
CA ASP A 90 -2.33 -11.90 -9.91
C ASP A 90 -2.32 -12.06 -11.44
N THR A 91 -3.11 -11.27 -12.18
CA THR A 91 -3.13 -11.34 -13.64
C THR A 91 -1.78 -10.91 -14.23
N LYS A 92 -1.36 -11.55 -15.32
CA LYS A 92 -0.10 -11.22 -16.00
C LYS A 92 -0.05 -9.76 -16.42
N GLU A 93 -1.17 -9.23 -16.89
CA GLU A 93 -1.32 -7.84 -17.33
C GLU A 93 -1.07 -6.88 -16.16
N ASN A 94 -1.69 -7.13 -15.01
CA ASN A 94 -1.51 -6.30 -13.82
C ASN A 94 -0.07 -6.36 -13.30
N LEU A 95 0.49 -7.56 -13.16
CA LEU A 95 1.86 -7.73 -12.65
C LEU A 95 2.89 -7.10 -13.59
N SER A 96 2.71 -7.23 -14.91
CA SER A 96 3.57 -6.56 -15.89
C SER A 96 3.46 -5.03 -15.81
N ALA A 97 2.24 -4.50 -15.65
CA ALA A 97 2.02 -3.06 -15.52
C ALA A 97 2.62 -2.52 -14.20
N ILE A 98 2.45 -3.24 -13.08
CA ILE A 98 3.09 -2.88 -11.80
C ILE A 98 4.62 -2.89 -11.97
N LYS A 99 5.21 -3.95 -12.56
CA LYS A 99 6.67 -4.01 -12.77
C LYS A 99 7.19 -2.83 -13.59
N SER A 100 6.46 -2.45 -14.63
CA SER A 100 6.81 -1.28 -15.46
C SER A 100 6.77 0.03 -14.67
N LEU A 101 5.78 0.17 -13.78
CA LEU A 101 5.57 1.35 -12.94
C LEU A 101 6.65 1.48 -11.85
N ILE A 102 6.93 0.40 -11.13
CA ILE A 102 7.88 0.41 -10.01
C ILE A 102 9.35 0.37 -10.46
N GLY A 103 9.62 -0.11 -11.68
CA GLY A 103 10.99 -0.22 -12.23
C GLY A 103 11.86 -1.17 -11.40
N GLU A 104 13.02 -0.66 -10.95
CA GLU A 104 14.00 -1.43 -10.15
C GLU A 104 13.71 -1.41 -8.63
N SER A 105 12.55 -0.91 -8.20
CA SER A 105 12.18 -0.93 -6.79
C SER A 105 12.09 -2.36 -6.25
N ASN A 106 12.45 -2.55 -4.98
CA ASN A 106 12.22 -3.81 -4.29
C ASN A 106 10.73 -4.15 -4.28
N TRP A 107 10.39 -5.35 -4.72
CA TRP A 107 9.01 -5.79 -4.88
C TRP A 107 8.77 -7.18 -4.32
N GLU A 108 7.80 -7.29 -3.44
CA GLU A 108 7.33 -8.54 -2.85
C GLU A 108 5.92 -8.86 -3.31
N GLN A 109 5.72 -10.05 -3.86
CA GLN A 109 4.42 -10.60 -4.20
C GLN A 109 3.96 -11.53 -3.08
N LEU A 110 2.88 -11.16 -2.39
CA LEU A 110 2.37 -11.93 -1.26
C LEU A 110 1.38 -12.99 -1.76
N PRO A 111 1.57 -14.27 -1.43
CA PRO A 111 0.59 -15.31 -1.73
C PRO A 111 -0.78 -14.97 -1.14
N TYR A 112 -1.85 -15.40 -1.84
CA TYR A 112 -3.21 -15.20 -1.37
C TYR A 112 -3.44 -15.84 0.00
N ASN A 113 -3.96 -15.05 0.94
CA ASN A 113 -4.30 -15.53 2.28
C ASN A 113 -5.75 -15.99 2.34
N THR A 114 -5.97 -17.31 2.32
CA THR A 114 -7.29 -17.94 2.36
C THR A 114 -8.04 -17.74 3.68
N MET A 115 -7.37 -17.24 4.73
CA MET A 115 -8.01 -17.00 6.04
C MET A 115 -8.84 -15.69 6.08
N ALA A 116 -8.83 -14.89 5.03
CA ALA A 116 -9.60 -13.64 4.98
C ALA A 116 -11.11 -13.88 5.22
N GLY A 117 -11.69 -14.96 4.65
CA GLY A 117 -13.09 -15.32 4.85
C GLY A 117 -13.48 -15.54 6.30
N ALA A 118 -12.57 -16.04 7.14
CA ALA A 118 -12.82 -16.23 8.57
C ALA A 118 -13.05 -14.88 9.28
N LYS A 119 -12.28 -13.85 8.92
CA LYS A 119 -12.43 -12.49 9.48
C LYS A 119 -13.77 -11.86 9.10
N TYR A 120 -14.20 -12.03 7.85
CA TYR A 120 -15.50 -11.55 7.39
C TYR A 120 -16.64 -12.20 8.16
N LYS A 121 -16.58 -13.52 8.35
CA LYS A 121 -17.55 -14.26 9.14
C LYS A 121 -17.63 -13.77 10.59
N MET A 122 -16.49 -13.46 11.23
CA MET A 122 -16.44 -12.91 12.59
C MET A 122 -17.09 -11.51 12.68
N LEU A 123 -17.11 -10.75 11.60
CA LEU A 123 -17.75 -9.44 11.50
C LEU A 123 -19.21 -9.51 11.04
N GLY A 124 -19.77 -10.71 10.82
CA GLY A 124 -21.11 -10.88 10.24
C GLY A 124 -21.25 -10.43 8.80
N LEU A 125 -20.15 -10.36 8.06
CA LEU A 125 -20.09 -9.94 6.66
C LEU A 125 -19.94 -11.15 5.74
N GLU A 126 -20.50 -11.05 4.54
CA GLU A 126 -20.25 -12.03 3.48
C GLU A 126 -18.90 -11.76 2.79
N TYR A 127 -18.14 -12.83 2.57
CA TYR A 127 -16.89 -12.77 1.82
C TYR A 127 -17.17 -13.04 0.35
N SER A 128 -16.96 -12.05 -0.52
CA SER A 128 -17.34 -12.07 -1.93
C SER A 128 -16.17 -12.30 -2.91
N LEU A 129 -15.00 -12.71 -2.42
CA LEU A 129 -13.82 -13.02 -3.25
C LEU A 129 -13.60 -14.52 -3.36
#